data_191c94fcaa33dc72836c27b9b726922d
#
_entry.id   191c94fcaa33dc72836c27b9b726922d
#
_cell.length_a   1.000
_cell.length_b   1.000
_cell.length_c   1.000
_cell.angle_alpha   90.00
_cell.angle_beta   90.00
_cell.angle_gamma   90.00
#
_symmetry.space_group_name_H-M   'P 1'
#
loop_
_entity.id
_entity.type
_entity.pdbx_description
1 polymer ?
#
loop_
_entity_poly.entity_id
_entity_poly.type
_entity_poly.pdbx_seq_one_letter_code
_entity_poly.pdbx_strand_id
1 'polypeptide(L)'
;MRRGRALLTATRDSLPGHVGNKLRCTSCHLDEGRRETGSWVGVFARYPQYRARSGQVETIEYRVNDCFRRSMNGKALDPAGDDMRDIVAYLAFLSRGVSVSPPVTSGNTRLQKWAAFKSDTRDGGRVYSGSCAKCHGPAGEGTAVAPPLWGPQSYNVGAGMSRVRTAAEFISRNMPFDAPGTLSDSDAFNVAAFVNVHDRPDFPGKENDWPNGDPPQDVAYPTRAHH
;
A
#
# COMPACT_ATOMS: atom_id res chain seq x y z
N MET A 1 12.38 -0.74 -19.69
CA MET A 1 12.80 -1.42 -18.45
C MET A 1 13.64 -0.53 -17.51
N ARG A 2 14.84 -0.01 -17.89
CA ARG A 2 15.63 0.89 -17.00
C ARG A 2 14.84 2.12 -16.59
N ARG A 3 14.18 2.78 -17.55
CA ARG A 3 13.34 3.94 -17.27
C ARG A 3 12.16 3.58 -16.36
N GLY A 4 11.47 2.46 -16.57
CA GLY A 4 10.39 2.00 -15.70
C GLY A 4 10.84 1.79 -14.25
N ARG A 5 12.03 1.20 -14.02
CA ARG A 5 12.64 1.13 -12.69
C ARG A 5 12.83 2.51 -12.08
N ALA A 6 13.40 3.47 -12.83
CA ALA A 6 13.62 4.83 -12.37
C ALA A 6 12.29 5.53 -12.01
N LEU A 7 11.24 5.40 -12.85
CA LEU A 7 9.91 5.93 -12.56
C LEU A 7 9.32 5.42 -11.24
N LEU A 8 9.56 4.16 -10.90
CA LEU A 8 9.03 3.54 -9.69
C LEU A 8 9.86 3.86 -8.43
N THR A 9 11.19 4.02 -8.58
CA THR A 9 12.09 4.30 -7.45
C THR A 9 12.17 5.79 -7.10
N ALA A 10 12.04 6.67 -8.09
CA ALA A 10 12.04 8.13 -7.96
C ALA A 10 10.71 8.73 -8.46
N THR A 11 9.59 8.13 -8.10
CA THR A 11 8.27 8.42 -8.70
C THR A 11 7.91 9.89 -8.62
N ARG A 12 8.10 10.52 -7.47
CA ARG A 12 7.78 11.93 -7.26
C ARG A 12 8.60 12.86 -8.15
N ASP A 13 9.89 12.58 -8.26
CA ASP A 13 10.82 13.43 -9.02
C ASP A 13 10.67 13.21 -10.53
N SER A 14 10.36 11.96 -10.93
CA SER A 14 10.19 11.58 -12.33
C SER A 14 8.81 11.93 -12.90
N LEU A 15 7.77 11.95 -12.05
CA LEU A 15 6.37 12.14 -12.41
C LEU A 15 5.68 13.19 -11.51
N PRO A 16 6.23 14.40 -11.36
CA PRO A 16 5.74 15.38 -10.38
C PRO A 16 4.29 15.82 -10.64
N GLY A 17 3.79 15.76 -11.88
CA GLY A 17 2.40 16.04 -12.23
C GLY A 17 1.40 14.98 -11.82
N HIS A 18 1.87 13.80 -11.41
CA HIS A 18 1.06 12.63 -11.08
C HIS A 18 1.15 12.19 -9.61
N VAL A 19 2.02 12.82 -8.81
CA VAL A 19 2.20 12.51 -7.39
C VAL A 19 1.82 13.72 -6.55
N GLY A 20 0.81 13.57 -5.69
CA GLY A 20 0.26 14.64 -4.85
C GLY A 20 0.79 14.64 -3.42
N ASN A 21 1.75 13.76 -3.07
CA ASN A 21 2.30 13.64 -1.72
C ASN A 21 3.81 13.39 -1.72
N LYS A 22 4.40 13.07 -0.55
CA LYS A 22 5.84 12.79 -0.43
C LYS A 22 6.21 11.31 -0.63
N LEU A 23 5.29 10.48 -1.11
CA LEU A 23 5.54 9.06 -1.31
C LEU A 23 6.11 8.76 -2.70
N ARG A 24 6.71 7.60 -2.83
CA ARG A 24 7.12 6.94 -4.07
C ARG A 24 6.64 5.49 -4.04
N CYS A 25 6.58 4.82 -5.17
CA CYS A 25 6.11 3.43 -5.20
C CYS A 25 6.90 2.53 -4.26
N THR A 26 8.22 2.74 -4.19
CA THR A 26 9.12 2.01 -3.29
C THR A 26 9.03 2.41 -1.81
N SER A 27 8.18 3.37 -1.43
CA SER A 27 7.86 3.60 -0.02
C SER A 27 7.11 2.42 0.61
N CYS A 28 6.37 1.64 -0.19
CA CYS A 28 5.64 0.44 0.24
C CYS A 28 6.17 -0.82 -0.45
N HIS A 29 6.63 -0.72 -1.69
CA HIS A 29 7.18 -1.82 -2.48
C HIS A 29 8.71 -1.83 -2.35
N LEU A 30 9.16 -2.27 -1.17
CA LEU A 30 10.57 -2.22 -0.77
C LEU A 30 11.45 -3.06 -1.68
N ASP A 31 12.75 -2.75 -1.69
CA ASP A 31 13.74 -3.41 -2.53
C ASP A 31 13.31 -3.43 -4.01
N GLU A 32 12.85 -2.26 -4.50
CA GLU A 32 12.40 -2.10 -5.88
C GLU A 32 11.31 -3.12 -6.30
N GLY A 33 10.45 -3.49 -5.34
CA GLY A 33 9.37 -4.46 -5.51
C GLY A 33 9.79 -5.92 -5.42
N ARG A 34 11.00 -6.21 -4.94
CA ARG A 34 11.48 -7.59 -4.77
C ARG A 34 11.22 -8.16 -3.39
N ARG A 35 11.00 -7.31 -2.37
CA ARG A 35 10.69 -7.79 -1.02
C ARG A 35 9.39 -8.57 -1.02
N GLU A 36 9.33 -9.67 -0.29
CA GLU A 36 8.19 -10.60 -0.27
C GLU A 36 6.85 -9.91 -0.01
N THR A 37 6.79 -9.04 0.99
CA THR A 37 5.57 -8.28 1.31
C THR A 37 5.42 -7.11 0.34
N GLY A 38 4.31 -7.10 -0.40
CA GLY A 38 4.06 -6.10 -1.44
C GLY A 38 4.91 -6.32 -2.69
N SER A 39 5.37 -7.55 -2.95
CA SER A 39 6.22 -7.90 -4.08
C SER A 39 5.57 -7.57 -5.43
N TRP A 40 6.38 -7.08 -6.37
CA TRP A 40 6.03 -6.99 -7.79
C TRP A 40 6.44 -8.24 -8.58
N VAL A 41 7.20 -9.16 -7.95
CA VAL A 41 7.61 -10.42 -8.59
C VAL A 41 6.36 -11.24 -8.92
N GLY A 42 6.22 -11.58 -10.20
CA GLY A 42 5.06 -12.32 -10.71
C GLY A 42 3.77 -11.52 -10.84
N VAL A 43 3.75 -10.21 -10.49
CA VAL A 43 2.51 -9.42 -10.50
C VAL A 43 1.96 -9.26 -11.92
N PHE A 44 2.81 -9.07 -12.93
CA PHE A 44 2.39 -8.92 -14.32
C PHE A 44 1.62 -10.15 -14.83
N ALA A 45 2.06 -11.35 -14.43
CA ALA A 45 1.43 -12.60 -14.86
C ALA A 45 0.05 -12.85 -14.23
N ARG A 46 -0.35 -12.06 -13.23
CA ARG A 46 -1.67 -12.18 -12.56
C ARG A 46 -2.75 -11.29 -13.15
N TYR A 47 -2.39 -10.39 -14.06
CA TYR A 47 -3.34 -9.49 -14.70
C TYR A 47 -3.63 -9.93 -16.14
N PRO A 48 -4.87 -9.72 -16.65
CA PRO A 48 -6.00 -9.08 -15.96
C PRO A 48 -6.60 -9.98 -14.87
N GLN A 49 -7.13 -9.38 -13.80
CA GLN A 49 -7.79 -10.14 -12.73
C GLN A 49 -9.00 -9.39 -12.16
N TYR A 50 -9.97 -10.14 -11.66
CA TYR A 50 -11.10 -9.56 -10.93
C TYR A 50 -10.64 -8.96 -9.59
N ARG A 51 -11.15 -7.76 -9.30
CA ARG A 51 -10.89 -7.06 -8.04
C ARG A 51 -12.19 -6.66 -7.37
N ALA A 52 -12.45 -7.23 -6.19
CA ALA A 52 -13.67 -6.95 -5.44
C ALA A 52 -13.88 -5.46 -5.15
N ARG A 53 -12.79 -4.70 -4.92
CA ARG A 53 -12.88 -3.27 -4.65
C ARG A 53 -13.58 -2.49 -5.77
N SER A 54 -13.25 -2.75 -7.01
CA SER A 54 -13.89 -2.10 -8.17
C SER A 54 -15.09 -2.87 -8.72
N GLY A 55 -15.26 -4.13 -8.32
CA GLY A 55 -16.24 -5.05 -8.87
C GLY A 55 -15.98 -5.43 -10.34
N GLN A 56 -14.75 -5.25 -10.85
CA GLN A 56 -14.42 -5.40 -12.26
C GLN A 56 -13.15 -6.24 -12.47
N VAL A 57 -12.97 -6.72 -13.70
CA VAL A 57 -11.69 -7.26 -14.17
C VAL A 57 -10.78 -6.08 -14.53
N GLU A 58 -9.70 -5.94 -13.79
CA GLU A 58 -8.71 -4.86 -13.95
C GLU A 58 -7.50 -5.33 -14.74
N THR A 59 -6.93 -4.42 -15.55
CA THR A 59 -5.60 -4.58 -16.16
C THR A 59 -4.51 -4.13 -15.20
N ILE A 60 -3.26 -4.41 -15.52
CA ILE A 60 -2.12 -3.96 -14.71
C ILE A 60 -1.98 -2.44 -14.72
N GLU A 61 -2.31 -1.78 -15.84
CA GLU A 61 -2.29 -0.32 -15.99
C GLU A 61 -3.35 0.33 -15.08
N TYR A 62 -4.54 -0.27 -15.03
CA TYR A 62 -5.59 0.18 -14.11
C TYR A 62 -5.09 0.09 -12.65
N ARG A 63 -4.47 -1.04 -12.28
CA ARG A 63 -3.94 -1.23 -10.93
C ARG A 63 -2.81 -0.25 -10.58
N VAL A 64 -1.92 0.05 -11.51
CA VAL A 64 -0.88 1.08 -11.34
C VAL A 64 -1.52 2.44 -11.13
N ASN A 65 -2.50 2.80 -11.95
CA ASN A 65 -3.24 4.07 -11.84
C ASN A 65 -4.04 4.19 -10.54
N ASP A 66 -4.57 3.08 -10.02
CA ASP A 66 -5.21 3.06 -8.71
C ASP A 66 -4.22 3.42 -7.58
N CYS A 67 -2.96 2.99 -7.69
CA CYS A 67 -1.91 3.42 -6.77
C CYS A 67 -1.59 4.92 -6.89
N PHE A 68 -1.53 5.48 -8.10
CA PHE A 68 -1.32 6.92 -8.28
C PHE A 68 -2.43 7.73 -7.62
N ARG A 69 -3.69 7.35 -7.82
CA ARG A 69 -4.84 8.06 -7.25
C ARG A 69 -4.95 7.91 -5.73
N ARG A 70 -4.67 6.73 -5.18
CA ARG A 70 -4.89 6.41 -3.76
C ARG A 70 -3.62 6.55 -2.93
N SER A 71 -2.58 5.80 -3.25
CA SER A 71 -1.35 5.80 -2.45
C SER A 71 -0.53 7.06 -2.64
N MET A 72 -0.47 7.57 -3.89
CA MET A 72 0.26 8.80 -4.20
C MET A 72 -0.59 10.06 -4.07
N ASN A 73 -1.90 9.93 -3.76
CA ASN A 73 -2.86 11.05 -3.67
C ASN A 73 -2.77 12.00 -4.89
N GLY A 74 -2.61 11.43 -6.06
CA GLY A 74 -2.26 12.12 -7.29
C GLY A 74 -3.21 11.80 -8.46
N LYS A 75 -2.68 11.88 -9.67
CA LYS A 75 -3.44 11.73 -10.93
C LYS A 75 -2.96 10.50 -11.70
N ALA A 76 -3.90 9.84 -12.36
CA ALA A 76 -3.60 8.71 -13.24
C ALA A 76 -2.67 9.12 -14.40
N LEU A 77 -1.80 8.19 -14.81
CA LEU A 77 -1.08 8.27 -16.07
C LEU A 77 -2.02 7.91 -17.24
N ASP A 78 -1.67 8.34 -18.43
CA ASP A 78 -2.24 7.78 -19.65
C ASP A 78 -1.93 6.27 -19.73
N PRO A 79 -2.95 5.38 -19.75
CA PRO A 79 -2.71 3.94 -19.83
C PRO A 79 -1.95 3.51 -21.08
N ALA A 80 -2.04 4.25 -22.19
CA ALA A 80 -1.34 4.00 -23.44
C ALA A 80 -0.04 4.79 -23.57
N GLY A 81 0.29 5.64 -22.59
CA GLY A 81 1.46 6.52 -22.60
C GLY A 81 2.79 5.78 -22.36
N ASP A 82 3.88 6.44 -22.71
CA ASP A 82 5.23 5.88 -22.58
C ASP A 82 5.60 5.58 -21.12
N ASP A 83 5.21 6.45 -20.19
CA ASP A 83 5.48 6.25 -18.77
C ASP A 83 4.85 4.97 -18.25
N MET A 84 3.58 4.72 -18.61
CA MET A 84 2.89 3.48 -18.22
C MET A 84 3.52 2.27 -18.89
N ARG A 85 3.85 2.33 -20.17
CA ARG A 85 4.52 1.23 -20.88
C ARG A 85 5.85 0.86 -20.23
N ASP A 86 6.64 1.86 -19.83
CA ASP A 86 7.92 1.62 -19.18
C ASP A 86 7.77 1.01 -17.77
N ILE A 87 6.78 1.46 -16.99
CA ILE A 87 6.44 0.87 -15.69
C ILE A 87 6.04 -0.59 -15.88
N VAL A 88 5.11 -0.87 -16.80
CA VAL A 88 4.62 -2.23 -17.09
C VAL A 88 5.76 -3.13 -17.59
N ALA A 89 6.67 -2.60 -18.42
CA ALA A 89 7.85 -3.34 -18.88
C ALA A 89 8.78 -3.76 -17.72
N TYR A 90 8.91 -2.93 -16.68
CA TYR A 90 9.67 -3.32 -15.49
C TYR A 90 8.94 -4.38 -14.67
N LEU A 91 7.63 -4.27 -14.47
CA LEU A 91 6.82 -5.28 -13.78
C LEU A 91 6.84 -6.63 -14.53
N ALA A 92 6.78 -6.60 -15.86
CA ALA A 92 6.91 -7.78 -16.71
C ALA A 92 8.32 -8.42 -16.58
N PHE A 93 9.36 -7.60 -16.51
CA PHE A 93 10.73 -8.09 -16.26
C PHE A 93 10.84 -8.83 -14.92
N LEU A 94 10.27 -8.30 -13.84
CA LEU A 94 10.26 -8.96 -12.54
C LEU A 94 9.39 -10.22 -12.50
N SER A 95 8.54 -10.41 -13.49
CA SER A 95 7.64 -11.57 -13.58
C SER A 95 8.21 -12.68 -14.49
N ARG A 96 9.39 -12.52 -15.08
CA ARG A 96 10.00 -13.52 -15.95
C ARG A 96 10.30 -14.80 -15.18
N GLY A 97 9.90 -15.95 -15.74
CA GLY A 97 10.13 -17.26 -15.16
C GLY A 97 9.27 -17.57 -13.92
N VAL A 98 8.37 -16.66 -13.55
CA VAL A 98 7.39 -16.93 -12.50
C VAL A 98 6.21 -17.66 -13.11
N SER A 99 5.93 -18.88 -12.63
CA SER A 99 4.74 -19.63 -13.01
C SER A 99 3.47 -18.85 -12.64
N VAL A 100 2.49 -18.83 -13.56
CA VAL A 100 1.13 -18.38 -13.27
C VAL A 100 0.46 -19.49 -12.44
N SER A 101 0.90 -19.64 -11.20
CA SER A 101 0.15 -20.42 -10.22
C SER A 101 -1.01 -19.57 -9.71
N PRO A 102 -2.16 -20.21 -9.38
CA PRO A 102 -3.19 -19.49 -8.64
C PRO A 102 -2.51 -18.80 -7.47
N PRO A 103 -2.99 -17.61 -7.06
CA PRO A 103 -2.34 -16.87 -5.99
C PRO A 103 -2.15 -17.86 -4.85
N VAL A 104 -0.90 -18.18 -4.53
CA VAL A 104 -0.61 -18.70 -3.23
C VAL A 104 -1.32 -17.69 -2.35
N THR A 105 -2.31 -18.14 -1.61
CA THR A 105 -2.95 -17.32 -0.57
C THR A 105 -1.84 -17.04 0.42
N SER A 106 -0.96 -16.14 -0.02
CA SER A 106 0.24 -15.76 0.68
C SER A 106 -0.22 -15.09 1.95
N GLY A 107 -0.20 -15.87 3.02
CA GLY A 107 -0.32 -15.34 4.35
C GLY A 107 -1.72 -15.00 4.86
N ASN A 108 -2.80 -15.37 4.20
CA ASN A 108 -4.14 -15.27 4.79
C ASN A 108 -4.27 -16.01 6.14
N THR A 109 -3.43 -17.01 6.38
CA THR A 109 -3.38 -17.69 7.68
C THR A 109 -2.94 -16.77 8.82
N ARG A 110 -2.04 -15.80 8.57
CA ARG A 110 -1.63 -14.82 9.58
C ARG A 110 -2.68 -13.74 9.75
N LEU A 111 -3.24 -13.21 8.65
CA LEU A 111 -4.35 -12.25 8.68
C LEU A 111 -5.61 -12.84 9.31
N GLN A 112 -5.90 -14.13 9.12
CA GLN A 112 -7.01 -14.80 9.78
C GLN A 112 -6.81 -14.92 11.29
N LYS A 113 -5.58 -15.17 11.75
CA LYS A 113 -5.25 -15.14 13.18
C LYS A 113 -5.50 -13.76 13.78
N TRP A 114 -5.32 -12.69 13.02
CA TRP A 114 -5.55 -11.31 13.47
C TRP A 114 -7.03 -10.89 13.48
N ALA A 115 -7.94 -11.68 12.92
CA ALA A 115 -9.38 -11.39 13.00
C ALA A 115 -9.89 -11.27 14.45
N ALA A 116 -9.22 -11.94 15.41
CA ALA A 116 -9.54 -11.90 16.83
C ALA A 116 -8.86 -10.75 17.60
N PHE A 117 -7.91 -10.03 17.00
CA PHE A 117 -7.21 -8.94 17.69
C PHE A 117 -8.10 -7.70 17.78
N LYS A 118 -8.32 -7.22 18.99
CA LYS A 118 -8.82 -5.87 19.26
C LYS A 118 -7.60 -4.95 19.32
N SER A 119 -7.53 -3.98 18.43
CA SER A 119 -6.45 -3.00 18.43
C SER A 119 -6.53 -2.06 19.63
N ASP A 120 -5.40 -1.75 20.24
CA ASP A 120 -5.25 -0.70 21.24
C ASP A 120 -4.35 0.40 20.68
N THR A 121 -4.95 1.56 20.40
CA THR A 121 -4.22 2.70 19.84
C THR A 121 -3.30 3.36 20.84
N ARG A 122 -3.53 3.23 22.17
CA ARG A 122 -2.64 3.72 23.21
C ARG A 122 -1.34 2.91 23.22
N ASP A 123 -1.47 1.59 23.18
CA ASP A 123 -0.32 0.68 23.05
C ASP A 123 0.41 0.91 21.72
N GLY A 124 -0.35 1.11 20.64
CA GLY A 124 0.21 1.49 19.35
C GLY A 124 1.02 2.76 19.39
N GLY A 125 0.58 3.78 20.12
CA GLY A 125 1.32 5.02 20.34
C GLY A 125 2.64 4.81 21.11
N ARG A 126 2.67 3.90 22.08
CA ARG A 126 3.91 3.53 22.80
C ARG A 126 4.90 2.82 21.86
N VAL A 127 4.41 1.87 21.07
CA VAL A 127 5.25 1.19 20.05
C VAL A 127 5.77 2.18 19.03
N TYR A 128 4.92 3.10 18.55
CA TYR A 128 5.31 4.15 17.60
C TYR A 128 6.44 5.01 18.15
N SER A 129 6.28 5.55 19.34
CA SER A 129 7.27 6.42 19.99
C SER A 129 8.61 5.70 20.21
N GLY A 130 8.58 4.43 20.59
CA GLY A 130 9.78 3.65 20.88
C GLY A 130 10.52 3.14 19.64
N SER A 131 9.81 2.83 18.55
CA SER A 131 10.39 2.10 17.42
C SER A 131 10.28 2.80 16.07
N CYS A 132 9.33 3.72 15.88
CA CYS A 132 9.00 4.27 14.57
C CYS A 132 9.36 5.76 14.44
N ALA A 133 9.13 6.54 15.51
CA ALA A 133 9.27 7.99 15.51
C ALA A 133 10.69 8.46 15.13
N LYS A 134 11.72 7.69 15.45
CA LYS A 134 13.13 7.98 15.10
C LYS A 134 13.35 8.17 13.60
N CYS A 135 12.57 7.47 12.78
CA CYS A 135 12.66 7.55 11.31
C CYS A 135 11.50 8.32 10.69
N HIS A 136 10.27 8.09 11.18
CA HIS A 136 9.07 8.68 10.58
C HIS A 136 8.66 10.04 11.16
N GLY A 137 9.41 10.55 12.15
CA GLY A 137 9.10 11.78 12.87
C GLY A 137 8.08 11.56 14.00
N PRO A 138 8.11 12.38 15.07
CA PRO A 138 7.23 12.21 16.23
C PRO A 138 5.74 12.42 15.90
N ALA A 139 5.44 13.23 14.90
CA ALA A 139 4.07 13.48 14.39
C ALA A 139 3.78 12.74 13.07
N GLY A 140 4.57 11.72 12.71
CA GLY A 140 4.37 10.92 11.50
C GLY A 140 4.58 11.67 10.19
N GLU A 141 5.20 12.83 10.25
CA GLU A 141 5.41 13.77 9.15
C GLU A 141 6.45 13.30 8.13
N GLY A 142 7.18 12.22 8.46
CA GLY A 142 8.31 11.73 7.68
C GLY A 142 9.58 12.55 7.90
N THR A 143 10.69 12.03 7.43
CA THR A 143 12.02 12.64 7.46
C THR A 143 12.72 12.50 6.11
N ALA A 144 14.00 12.82 6.05
CA ALA A 144 14.81 12.58 4.84
C ALA A 144 14.97 11.08 4.54
N VAL A 145 14.85 10.20 5.54
CA VAL A 145 15.10 8.76 5.41
C VAL A 145 13.83 7.91 5.39
N ALA A 146 12.71 8.43 5.88
CA ALA A 146 11.45 7.67 5.95
C ALA A 146 10.25 8.54 5.54
N PRO A 147 9.25 7.93 4.86
CA PRO A 147 8.09 8.66 4.36
C PRO A 147 7.14 9.08 5.49
N PRO A 148 6.26 10.08 5.24
CA PRO A 148 5.17 10.40 6.15
C PRO A 148 4.16 9.24 6.23
N LEU A 149 3.61 9.01 7.43
CA LEU A 149 2.66 7.94 7.69
C LEU A 149 1.21 8.42 7.77
N TRP A 150 0.99 9.69 8.11
CA TRP A 150 -0.32 10.34 8.10
C TRP A 150 -0.21 11.83 7.71
N GLY A 151 -1.31 12.55 7.76
CA GLY A 151 -1.38 13.96 7.35
C GLY A 151 -1.40 14.15 5.83
N PRO A 152 -1.38 15.40 5.36
CA PRO A 152 -1.64 15.75 3.96
C PRO A 152 -0.59 15.23 2.96
N GLN A 153 0.60 14.89 3.45
CA GLN A 153 1.71 14.40 2.60
C GLN A 153 1.83 12.88 2.57
N SER A 154 0.87 12.16 3.18
CA SER A 154 0.79 10.70 3.18
C SER A 154 -0.26 10.19 2.18
N TYR A 155 -0.51 8.88 2.17
CA TYR A 155 -1.55 8.25 1.35
C TYR A 155 -2.95 8.65 1.84
N ASN A 156 -3.93 8.61 0.93
CA ASN A 156 -5.32 8.94 1.27
C ASN A 156 -6.09 7.73 1.86
N VAL A 157 -7.30 7.99 2.34
CA VAL A 157 -8.14 6.96 2.96
C VAL A 157 -8.44 5.78 2.05
N GLY A 158 -8.44 5.97 0.72
CA GLY A 158 -8.66 4.92 -0.28
C GLY A 158 -7.47 4.01 -0.52
N ALA A 159 -6.29 4.30 0.03
CA ALA A 159 -5.11 3.46 -0.14
C ALA A 159 -5.25 2.10 0.57
N GLY A 160 -4.56 1.07 0.09
CA GLY A 160 -4.52 -0.24 0.75
C GLY A 160 -3.97 -0.18 2.16
N MET A 161 -2.99 0.70 2.39
CA MET A 161 -2.34 0.91 3.69
C MET A 161 -3.23 1.62 4.73
N SER A 162 -4.36 2.21 4.33
CA SER A 162 -5.36 2.75 5.27
C SER A 162 -6.13 1.65 6.02
N ARG A 163 -6.05 0.41 5.54
CA ARG A 163 -6.62 -0.75 6.24
C ARG A 163 -5.65 -1.29 7.26
N VAL A 164 -6.10 -1.39 8.51
CA VAL A 164 -5.25 -1.78 9.65
C VAL A 164 -4.57 -3.13 9.43
N ARG A 165 -5.28 -4.13 8.88
CA ARG A 165 -4.70 -5.46 8.60
C ARG A 165 -3.59 -5.40 7.56
N THR A 166 -3.79 -4.64 6.49
CA THR A 166 -2.78 -4.49 5.44
C THR A 166 -1.53 -3.78 5.97
N ALA A 167 -1.73 -2.71 6.75
CA ALA A 167 -0.63 -1.99 7.38
C ALA A 167 0.11 -2.87 8.41
N ALA A 168 -0.62 -3.60 9.25
CA ALA A 168 -0.04 -4.50 10.24
C ALA A 168 0.81 -5.60 9.60
N GLU A 169 0.35 -6.22 8.50
CA GLU A 169 1.14 -7.22 7.78
C GLU A 169 2.43 -6.62 7.22
N PHE A 170 2.36 -5.45 6.62
CA PHE A 170 3.54 -4.75 6.15
C PHE A 170 4.51 -4.43 7.29
N ILE A 171 4.00 -3.89 8.39
CA ILE A 171 4.79 -3.51 9.56
C ILE A 171 5.46 -4.73 10.18
N SER A 172 4.73 -5.81 10.43
CA SER A 172 5.26 -7.01 11.08
C SER A 172 6.42 -7.66 10.33
N ARG A 173 6.49 -7.47 9.00
CA ARG A 173 7.52 -8.09 8.16
C ARG A 173 8.67 -7.16 7.81
N ASN A 174 8.43 -5.85 7.80
CA ASN A 174 9.37 -4.89 7.24
C ASN A 174 9.84 -3.84 8.23
N MET A 175 9.13 -3.67 9.37
CA MET A 175 9.41 -2.60 10.33
C MET A 175 9.68 -3.14 11.74
N PRO A 176 10.53 -2.47 12.53
CA PRO A 176 11.38 -1.34 12.15
C PRO A 176 12.33 -1.72 11.01
N PHE A 177 12.67 -0.76 10.13
CA PHE A 177 13.45 -1.07 8.92
C PHE A 177 14.86 -1.60 9.22
N ASP A 178 15.44 -1.18 10.33
CA ASP A 178 16.74 -1.62 10.87
C ASP A 178 16.66 -2.93 11.66
N ALA A 179 15.45 -3.40 12.00
CA ALA A 179 15.22 -4.65 12.73
C ALA A 179 13.88 -5.31 12.28
N PRO A 180 13.75 -5.70 11.01
CA PRO A 180 12.49 -6.22 10.47
C PRO A 180 12.10 -7.54 11.14
N GLY A 181 10.78 -7.72 11.37
CA GLY A 181 10.24 -8.93 11.95
C GLY A 181 10.42 -9.09 13.47
N THR A 182 10.91 -8.06 14.17
CA THR A 182 11.13 -8.10 15.63
C THR A 182 9.89 -7.72 16.44
N LEU A 183 8.93 -7.04 15.84
CA LEU A 183 7.67 -6.70 16.52
C LEU A 183 6.80 -7.95 16.69
N SER A 184 6.14 -8.05 17.85
CA SER A 184 5.07 -9.02 18.02
C SER A 184 3.91 -8.72 17.06
N ASP A 185 3.09 -9.73 16.77
CA ASP A 185 1.88 -9.54 15.95
C ASP A 185 0.92 -8.52 16.57
N SER A 186 0.82 -8.52 17.91
CA SER A 186 0.03 -7.53 18.66
C SER A 186 0.56 -6.12 18.50
N ASP A 187 1.87 -5.91 18.64
CA ASP A 187 2.49 -4.59 18.49
C ASP A 187 2.34 -4.07 17.06
N ALA A 188 2.56 -4.93 16.06
CA ALA A 188 2.37 -4.57 14.66
C ALA A 188 0.92 -4.15 14.36
N PHE A 189 -0.07 -4.85 14.95
CA PHE A 189 -1.48 -4.52 14.80
C PHE A 189 -1.86 -3.24 15.53
N ASN A 190 -1.40 -3.06 16.77
CA ASN A 190 -1.66 -1.87 17.56
C ASN A 190 -1.06 -0.61 16.92
N VAL A 191 0.21 -0.68 16.47
CA VAL A 191 0.83 0.46 15.82
C VAL A 191 0.22 0.76 14.45
N ALA A 192 -0.24 -0.25 13.70
CA ALA A 192 -0.99 -0.04 12.46
C ALA A 192 -2.33 0.68 12.72
N ALA A 193 -3.04 0.33 13.78
CA ALA A 193 -4.25 1.01 14.19
C ALA A 193 -3.94 2.45 14.62
N PHE A 194 -2.89 2.67 15.44
CA PHE A 194 -2.45 4.00 15.83
C PHE A 194 -2.12 4.88 14.62
N VAL A 195 -1.38 4.39 13.63
CA VAL A 195 -1.07 5.14 12.40
C VAL A 195 -2.34 5.49 11.62
N ASN A 196 -3.33 4.59 11.62
CA ASN A 196 -4.51 4.73 10.77
C ASN A 196 -5.68 5.50 11.42
N VAL A 197 -5.62 5.86 12.72
CA VAL A 197 -6.61 6.78 13.31
C VAL A 197 -6.31 8.25 13.03
N HIS A 198 -5.11 8.59 12.56
CA HIS A 198 -4.75 9.97 12.25
C HIS A 198 -5.34 10.43 10.93
N ASP A 199 -5.60 11.73 10.86
CA ASP A 199 -6.16 12.37 9.67
C ASP A 199 -5.23 12.20 8.45
N ARG A 200 -5.88 12.01 7.31
CA ARG A 200 -5.23 11.87 5.99
C ARG A 200 -6.14 12.39 4.90
N PRO A 201 -5.62 12.64 3.68
CA PRO A 201 -6.45 13.11 2.57
C PRO A 201 -7.62 12.17 2.30
N ASP A 202 -8.75 12.75 1.94
CA ASP A 202 -9.90 12.00 1.49
C ASP A 202 -9.71 11.47 0.06
N PHE A 203 -10.53 10.49 -0.33
CA PHE A 203 -10.54 9.92 -1.68
C PHE A 203 -11.94 10.08 -2.29
N PRO A 204 -12.12 10.98 -3.27
CA PRO A 204 -13.39 11.15 -3.95
C PRO A 204 -13.83 9.86 -4.66
N GLY A 205 -15.09 9.46 -4.46
CA GLY A 205 -15.65 8.25 -5.05
C GLY A 205 -15.40 6.96 -4.26
N LYS A 206 -14.78 7.05 -3.06
CA LYS A 206 -14.53 5.90 -2.16
C LYS A 206 -15.81 5.14 -1.78
N GLU A 207 -16.93 5.83 -1.75
CA GLU A 207 -18.24 5.24 -1.45
C GLU A 207 -18.70 4.23 -2.50
N ASN A 208 -18.10 4.22 -3.70
CA ASN A 208 -18.40 3.26 -4.76
C ASN A 208 -17.51 2.00 -4.68
N ASP A 209 -16.54 1.96 -3.75
CA ASP A 209 -15.71 0.79 -3.55
C ASP A 209 -16.55 -0.39 -3.03
N TRP A 210 -16.23 -1.60 -3.44
CA TRP A 210 -16.94 -2.85 -3.13
C TRP A 210 -18.43 -2.82 -3.48
N PRO A 211 -18.76 -2.58 -4.75
CA PRO A 211 -20.15 -2.40 -5.20
C PRO A 211 -21.03 -3.64 -4.98
N ASN A 212 -20.42 -4.81 -4.77
CA ASN A 212 -21.14 -6.07 -4.52
C ASN A 212 -21.41 -6.34 -3.03
N GLY A 213 -21.09 -5.40 -2.12
CA GLY A 213 -21.39 -5.52 -0.69
C GLY A 213 -20.44 -6.43 0.09
N ASP A 214 -19.21 -6.61 -0.40
CA ASP A 214 -18.18 -7.46 0.19
C ASP A 214 -16.93 -6.69 0.68
N PRO A 215 -17.07 -5.50 1.33
CA PRO A 215 -15.92 -4.77 1.81
C PRO A 215 -15.21 -5.52 2.94
N PRO A 216 -13.88 -5.39 3.05
CA PRO A 216 -13.15 -5.89 4.20
C PRO A 216 -13.66 -5.25 5.50
N GLN A 217 -13.61 -5.99 6.60
CA GLN A 217 -14.06 -5.51 7.91
C GLN A 217 -13.31 -4.27 8.43
N ASP A 218 -12.10 -4.04 7.92
CA ASP A 218 -11.20 -2.95 8.31
C ASP A 218 -11.14 -1.82 7.27
N VAL A 219 -12.19 -1.67 6.44
CA VAL A 219 -12.28 -0.52 5.54
C VAL A 219 -12.47 0.76 6.35
N ALA A 220 -11.74 1.83 5.95
CA ALA A 220 -11.66 3.06 6.74
C ALA A 220 -12.82 4.06 6.49
N TYR A 221 -13.79 3.70 5.66
CA TYR A 221 -14.90 4.58 5.22
C TYR A 221 -16.15 3.76 4.87
N PRO A 222 -17.35 4.35 4.98
CA PRO A 222 -18.57 3.68 4.53
C PRO A 222 -18.61 3.53 3.01
N THR A 223 -19.22 2.45 2.52
CA THR A 223 -19.49 2.19 1.11
C THR A 223 -20.99 2.06 0.85
N ARG A 224 -21.45 2.36 -0.38
CA ARG A 224 -22.90 2.37 -0.72
C ARG A 224 -23.58 1.01 -0.56
N ALA A 225 -22.84 -0.07 -0.69
CA ALA A 225 -23.41 -1.42 -0.59
C ALA A 225 -23.73 -1.86 0.86
N HIS A 226 -23.49 -0.99 1.84
CA HIS A 226 -23.79 -1.23 3.26
C HIS A 226 -24.96 -0.39 3.79
N HIS A 227 -25.77 0.18 2.90
CA HIS A 227 -26.99 0.92 3.29
C HIS A 227 -28.24 0.12 2.98
#